data_be9358945aec6d4b9aa3a1875ca7b72a
#
_entry.id   be9358945aec6d4b9aa3a1875ca7b72a
#
_cell.length_a   1.000
_cell.length_b   1.000
_cell.length_c   1.000
_cell.angle_alpha   90.00
_cell.angle_beta   90.00
_cell.angle_gamma   90.00
#
_symmetry.space_group_name_H-M   'P 1'
#
loop_
_entity.id
_entity.type
_entity.pdbx_description
1 polymer ?
#
loop_
_entity_poly.entity_id
_entity_poly.type
_entity_poly.pdbx_seq_one_letter_code
_entity_poly.pdbx_strand_id
1 'polypeptide(L)'
;MATEERNENIEEVEETVENTETAETEEEVVEEKTAEELLQEKVDKLEEELKQSEDKYLRLYAEFENFKRRKNKEIETNNVYKSQKVITEILPSLDNLERALQVESDNEEIKSLLKGVEMVYEGLLNVLKSEGVELIETENAQFDPNYHHAVMQDEDSKKESGAILDTFQKGYKLKDRVIRPAMVKVNS
;
A
#
# COMPACT_ATOMS: atom_id res chain seq x y z
N MET A 1 -27.90 29.08 -9.97
CA MET A 1 -27.61 29.52 -8.59
C MET A 1 -26.21 30.06 -8.42
N ALA A 2 -25.65 30.76 -9.37
CA ALA A 2 -24.32 31.37 -9.30
C ALA A 2 -24.27 32.75 -9.98
N THR A 3 -25.40 33.36 -10.22
CA THR A 3 -25.55 34.66 -10.90
C THR A 3 -26.39 35.67 -10.13
N GLU A 4 -26.94 35.30 -8.97
CA GLU A 4 -27.77 36.19 -8.14
C GLU A 4 -27.00 36.83 -6.97
N GLU A 5 -25.89 36.29 -6.54
CA GLU A 5 -25.08 36.85 -5.42
C GLU A 5 -24.12 38.00 -5.85
N ARG A 6 -24.13 38.41 -7.11
CA ARG A 6 -23.20 39.45 -7.62
C ARG A 6 -23.82 40.83 -7.74
N ASN A 7 -25.14 40.96 -7.52
CA ASN A 7 -25.84 42.24 -7.71
C ASN A 7 -26.25 42.95 -6.39
N GLU A 8 -26.14 42.28 -5.25
CA GLU A 8 -26.50 42.90 -3.95
C GLU A 8 -25.36 43.73 -3.32
N ASN A 9 -24.14 43.71 -3.86
CA ASN A 9 -22.99 44.37 -3.29
C ASN A 9 -22.66 45.71 -3.97
N ILE A 10 -23.51 46.22 -4.84
CA ILE A 10 -23.32 47.51 -5.56
C ILE A 10 -24.24 48.62 -5.06
N GLU A 11 -25.35 48.29 -4.38
CA GLU A 11 -26.31 49.31 -3.91
C GLU A 11 -26.06 49.84 -2.49
N GLU A 12 -25.15 49.26 -1.72
CA GLU A 12 -24.84 49.72 -0.35
C GLU A 12 -23.74 50.79 -0.23
N VAL A 13 -23.19 51.29 -1.34
CA VAL A 13 -22.07 52.26 -1.34
C VAL A 13 -22.50 53.69 -1.70
N GLU A 14 -23.78 53.95 -2.10
CA GLU A 14 -24.22 55.26 -2.52
C GLU A 14 -25.01 56.07 -1.45
N GLU A 15 -25.25 55.56 -0.24
CA GLU A 15 -26.15 56.24 0.73
C GLU A 15 -25.45 56.78 2.01
N THR A 16 -24.13 56.98 2.01
CA THR A 16 -23.45 57.63 3.18
C THR A 16 -22.54 58.80 2.78
N VAL A 17 -23.05 59.69 1.93
CA VAL A 17 -22.42 61.02 1.71
C VAL A 17 -23.48 62.11 1.78
N GLU A 18 -24.08 62.30 2.97
CA GLU A 18 -24.64 63.59 3.34
C GLU A 18 -24.90 63.61 4.85
N ASN A 19 -24.11 64.33 5.54
CA ASN A 19 -24.31 65.05 6.80
C ASN A 19 -23.16 64.82 7.80
N THR A 20 -22.27 65.76 7.89
CA THR A 20 -22.16 66.62 9.10
C THR A 20 -20.98 67.62 8.92
N GLU A 21 -21.34 68.88 8.75
CA GLU A 21 -20.43 69.97 9.06
C GLU A 21 -20.27 70.11 10.60
N THR A 22 -19.09 70.66 10.93
CA THR A 22 -18.65 71.28 12.19
C THR A 22 -18.18 70.36 13.34
N ALA A 23 -16.88 70.32 13.56
CA ALA A 23 -16.18 70.94 14.69
C ALA A 23 -14.73 70.49 14.82
N GLU A 24 -13.84 71.42 14.66
CA GLU A 24 -12.60 71.68 15.39
C GLU A 24 -11.50 70.60 15.48
N THR A 25 -10.42 70.88 14.68
CA THR A 25 -9.01 70.81 15.09
C THR A 25 -8.52 69.63 15.92
N GLU A 26 -7.94 68.68 15.20
CA GLU A 26 -6.61 68.14 15.53
C GLU A 26 -5.90 67.86 14.19
N GLU A 27 -4.75 68.55 13.97
CA GLU A 27 -3.88 68.34 12.82
C GLU A 27 -3.27 66.95 12.90
N GLU A 28 -3.93 65.95 12.37
CA GLU A 28 -3.30 64.75 11.82
C GLU A 28 -2.85 65.13 10.41
N VAL A 29 -1.55 65.29 10.20
CA VAL A 29 -0.91 65.40 8.89
C VAL A 29 -1.12 64.02 8.22
N VAL A 30 -2.26 63.86 7.58
CA VAL A 30 -2.46 62.78 6.61
C VAL A 30 -1.70 63.24 5.38
N GLU A 31 -0.46 62.76 5.24
CA GLU A 31 0.27 62.87 3.96
C GLU A 31 -0.63 62.23 2.90
N GLU A 32 -1.26 63.05 2.06
CA GLU A 32 -1.94 62.56 0.85
C GLU A 32 -0.88 61.91 -0.03
N LYS A 33 -0.84 60.54 0.02
CA LYS A 33 0.02 59.75 -0.85
C LYS A 33 -0.28 60.14 -2.28
N THR A 34 0.76 60.45 -3.04
CA THR A 34 0.60 60.77 -4.46
C THR A 34 0.04 59.55 -5.22
N ALA A 35 -0.67 59.78 -6.32
CA ALA A 35 -1.22 58.67 -7.12
C ALA A 35 -0.13 57.67 -7.57
N GLU A 36 1.11 58.11 -7.70
CA GLU A 36 2.27 57.27 -8.01
C GLU A 36 2.66 56.37 -6.85
N GLU A 37 2.65 56.88 -5.60
CA GLU A 37 2.93 56.07 -4.41
C GLU A 37 1.87 55.01 -4.20
N LEU A 38 0.59 55.27 -4.41
CA LEU A 38 -0.51 54.32 -4.34
C LEU A 38 -0.41 53.24 -5.43
N LEU A 39 0.04 53.58 -6.62
CA LEU A 39 0.30 52.62 -7.68
C LEU A 39 1.50 51.75 -7.36
N GLN A 40 2.58 52.33 -6.83
CA GLN A 40 3.76 51.56 -6.43
C GLN A 40 3.42 50.54 -5.31
N GLU A 41 2.69 50.98 -4.28
CA GLU A 41 2.22 50.06 -3.22
C GLU A 41 1.38 48.88 -3.78
N LYS A 42 0.54 49.15 -4.80
CA LYS A 42 -0.23 48.10 -5.45
C LYS A 42 0.65 47.14 -6.26
N VAL A 43 1.66 47.66 -6.95
CA VAL A 43 2.62 46.86 -7.71
C VAL A 43 3.40 45.95 -6.74
N ASP A 44 3.96 46.51 -5.68
CA ASP A 44 4.73 45.78 -4.68
C ASP A 44 3.87 44.65 -4.03
N LYS A 45 2.61 44.99 -3.74
CA LYS A 45 1.67 44.00 -3.18
C LYS A 45 1.33 42.86 -4.15
N LEU A 46 1.11 43.20 -5.42
CA LEU A 46 0.86 42.19 -6.46
C LEU A 46 2.09 41.32 -6.74
N GLU A 47 3.29 41.92 -6.70
CA GLU A 47 4.54 41.16 -6.83
C GLU A 47 4.75 40.19 -5.68
N GLU A 48 4.42 40.61 -4.45
CA GLU A 48 4.49 39.72 -3.28
C GLU A 48 3.45 38.61 -3.35
N GLU A 49 2.20 38.89 -3.75
CA GLU A 49 1.15 37.91 -3.97
C GLU A 49 1.54 36.92 -5.09
N LEU A 50 2.13 37.41 -6.18
CA LEU A 50 2.64 36.56 -7.26
C LEU A 50 3.71 35.60 -6.73
N LYS A 51 4.72 36.13 -6.03
CA LYS A 51 5.79 35.32 -5.44
C LYS A 51 5.26 34.26 -4.48
N GLN A 52 4.32 34.63 -3.60
CA GLN A 52 3.68 33.67 -2.70
C GLN A 52 2.90 32.60 -3.47
N SER A 53 2.26 32.96 -4.59
CA SER A 53 1.54 32.03 -5.44
C SER A 53 2.49 31.08 -6.16
N GLU A 54 3.62 31.60 -6.67
CA GLU A 54 4.66 30.79 -7.30
C GLU A 54 5.29 29.81 -6.30
N ASP A 55 5.61 30.25 -5.09
CA ASP A 55 6.14 29.38 -4.04
C ASP A 55 5.15 28.28 -3.66
N LYS A 56 3.87 28.60 -3.54
CA LYS A 56 2.79 27.60 -3.29
C LYS A 56 2.68 26.62 -4.45
N TYR A 57 2.74 27.10 -5.68
CA TYR A 57 2.70 26.26 -6.86
C TYR A 57 3.89 25.29 -6.92
N LEU A 58 5.11 25.81 -6.74
CA LEU A 58 6.32 24.99 -6.74
C LEU A 58 6.29 23.91 -5.64
N ARG A 59 5.82 24.27 -4.45
CA ARG A 59 5.65 23.34 -3.36
C ARG A 59 4.62 22.25 -3.70
N LEU A 60 3.44 22.66 -4.19
CA LEU A 60 2.38 21.74 -4.59
C LEU A 60 2.85 20.81 -5.71
N TYR A 61 3.59 21.34 -6.67
CA TYR A 61 4.16 20.57 -7.77
C TYR A 61 5.13 19.50 -7.25
N ALA A 62 6.03 19.88 -6.33
CA ALA A 62 6.97 18.93 -5.72
C ALA A 62 6.22 17.82 -4.90
N GLU A 63 5.20 18.19 -4.16
CA GLU A 63 4.34 17.25 -3.43
C GLU A 63 3.61 16.31 -4.39
N PHE A 64 3.10 16.81 -5.51
CA PHE A 64 2.44 16.01 -6.54
C PHE A 64 3.38 15.00 -7.20
N GLU A 65 4.60 15.41 -7.57
CA GLU A 65 5.60 14.50 -8.14
C GLU A 65 6.01 13.40 -7.13
N ASN A 66 6.16 13.75 -5.85
CA ASN A 66 6.43 12.79 -4.79
C ASN A 66 5.25 11.80 -4.60
N PHE A 67 4.02 12.32 -4.64
CA PHE A 67 2.81 11.50 -4.57
C PHE A 67 2.73 10.53 -5.74
N LYS A 68 2.94 11.01 -6.97
CA LYS A 68 2.93 10.21 -8.19
C LYS A 68 3.96 9.08 -8.15
N ARG A 69 5.20 9.40 -7.73
CA ARG A 69 6.26 8.39 -7.58
C ARG A 69 5.89 7.31 -6.55
N ARG A 70 5.35 7.73 -5.40
CA ARG A 70 4.88 6.81 -4.36
C ARG A 70 3.73 5.93 -4.85
N LYS A 71 2.76 6.51 -5.56
CA LYS A 71 1.61 5.78 -6.13
C LYS A 71 2.02 4.77 -7.19
N ASN A 72 2.95 5.13 -8.07
CA ASN A 72 3.46 4.19 -9.06
C ASN A 72 4.13 2.98 -8.39
N LYS A 73 4.98 3.21 -7.38
CA LYS A 73 5.60 2.13 -6.61
C LYS A 73 4.57 1.25 -5.88
N GLU A 74 3.53 1.84 -5.32
CA GLU A 74 2.43 1.12 -4.68
C GLU A 74 1.67 0.25 -5.69
N ILE A 75 1.36 0.77 -6.88
CA ILE A 75 0.70 0.03 -7.97
C ILE A 75 1.57 -1.14 -8.43
N GLU A 76 2.87 -0.93 -8.63
CA GLU A 76 3.81 -2.00 -8.98
C GLU A 76 3.81 -3.10 -7.93
N THR A 77 3.91 -2.73 -6.65
CA THR A 77 3.86 -3.68 -5.53
C THR A 77 2.53 -4.44 -5.50
N ASN A 78 1.41 -3.74 -5.64
CA ASN A 78 0.08 -4.36 -5.67
C ASN A 78 -0.07 -5.32 -6.86
N ASN A 79 0.45 -4.98 -8.04
CA ASN A 79 0.42 -5.86 -9.21
C ASN A 79 1.26 -7.14 -9.00
N VAL A 80 2.37 -7.02 -8.27
CA VAL A 80 3.24 -8.16 -7.95
C VAL A 80 2.55 -9.16 -7.01
N TYR A 81 1.76 -8.67 -6.05
CA TYR A 81 1.13 -9.50 -5.01
C TYR A 81 -0.39 -9.63 -5.13
N LYS A 82 -0.99 -9.25 -6.28
CA LYS A 82 -2.44 -9.29 -6.48
C LYS A 82 -3.07 -10.66 -6.27
N SER A 83 -2.33 -11.73 -6.62
CA SER A 83 -2.76 -13.13 -6.48
C SER A 83 -2.57 -13.69 -5.06
N GLN A 84 -1.85 -12.98 -4.17
CA GLN A 84 -1.53 -13.47 -2.82
C GLN A 84 -2.76 -13.96 -2.05
N LYS A 85 -3.85 -13.20 -2.05
CA LYS A 85 -5.06 -13.55 -1.30
C LYS A 85 -5.67 -14.86 -1.80
N VAL A 86 -5.84 -14.99 -3.12
CA VAL A 86 -6.41 -16.19 -3.75
C VAL A 86 -5.52 -17.40 -3.50
N ILE A 87 -4.21 -17.24 -3.63
CA ILE A 87 -3.24 -18.29 -3.34
C ILE A 87 -3.37 -18.75 -1.90
N THR A 88 -3.39 -17.82 -0.92
CA THR A 88 -3.53 -18.17 0.50
C THR A 88 -4.80 -18.99 0.78
N GLU A 89 -5.92 -18.64 0.12
CA GLU A 89 -7.21 -19.32 0.29
C GLU A 89 -7.24 -20.70 -0.38
N ILE A 90 -6.43 -20.95 -1.40
CA ILE A 90 -6.32 -22.25 -2.10
C ILE A 90 -5.41 -23.24 -1.35
N LEU A 91 -4.37 -22.77 -0.62
CA LEU A 91 -3.41 -23.65 0.05
C LEU A 91 -4.03 -24.75 0.92
N PRO A 92 -5.09 -24.49 1.72
CA PRO A 92 -5.72 -25.56 2.50
C PRO A 92 -6.33 -26.67 1.63
N SER A 93 -6.84 -26.34 0.46
CA SER A 93 -7.37 -27.32 -0.48
C SER A 93 -6.25 -28.18 -1.09
N LEU A 94 -5.11 -27.55 -1.37
CA LEU A 94 -3.91 -28.25 -1.82
C LEU A 94 -3.38 -29.24 -0.75
N ASP A 95 -3.36 -28.81 0.53
CA ASP A 95 -2.97 -29.69 1.64
C ASP A 95 -3.91 -30.90 1.79
N ASN A 96 -5.21 -30.70 1.56
CA ASN A 96 -6.18 -31.80 1.59
C ASN A 96 -5.98 -32.78 0.43
N LEU A 97 -5.65 -32.31 -0.77
CA LEU A 97 -5.30 -33.16 -1.89
C LEU A 97 -4.02 -33.96 -1.61
N GLU A 98 -3.00 -33.32 -1.06
CA GLU A 98 -1.75 -33.98 -0.66
C GLU A 98 -2.00 -35.09 0.38
N ARG A 99 -2.84 -34.80 1.38
CA ARG A 99 -3.24 -35.79 2.37
C ARG A 99 -3.99 -36.95 1.74
N ALA A 100 -4.87 -36.69 0.76
CA ALA A 100 -5.59 -37.75 0.05
C ALA A 100 -4.64 -38.68 -0.74
N LEU A 101 -3.55 -38.12 -1.29
CA LEU A 101 -2.54 -38.90 -2.02
C LEU A 101 -1.67 -39.79 -1.12
N GLN A 102 -1.64 -39.52 0.19
CA GLN A 102 -0.93 -40.38 1.16
C GLN A 102 -1.69 -41.69 1.51
N VAL A 103 -2.92 -41.82 1.01
CA VAL A 103 -3.72 -43.05 1.25
C VAL A 103 -3.19 -44.18 0.40
N GLU A 104 -2.66 -45.19 1.05
CA GLU A 104 -2.28 -46.47 0.38
C GLU A 104 -3.48 -47.41 0.23
N SER A 105 -3.66 -48.01 -0.94
CA SER A 105 -4.70 -48.96 -1.20
C SER A 105 -4.24 -49.99 -2.26
N ASP A 106 -4.60 -51.25 -2.03
CA ASP A 106 -4.34 -52.34 -2.98
C ASP A 106 -5.41 -52.45 -4.06
N ASN A 107 -6.53 -51.70 -3.94
CA ASN A 107 -7.61 -51.71 -4.91
C ASN A 107 -7.24 -50.91 -6.17
N GLU A 108 -7.28 -51.54 -7.34
CA GLU A 108 -6.92 -50.92 -8.63
C GLU A 108 -7.82 -49.74 -9.00
N GLU A 109 -9.10 -49.75 -8.61
CA GLU A 109 -10.00 -48.63 -8.84
C GLU A 109 -9.58 -47.39 -8.02
N ILE A 110 -9.17 -47.62 -6.75
CA ILE A 110 -8.67 -46.56 -5.86
C ILE A 110 -7.34 -46.00 -6.40
N LYS A 111 -6.42 -46.86 -6.85
CA LYS A 111 -5.17 -46.41 -7.47
C LYS A 111 -5.40 -45.53 -8.71
N SER A 112 -6.36 -45.92 -9.56
CA SER A 112 -6.73 -45.14 -10.73
C SER A 112 -7.32 -43.80 -10.34
N LEU A 113 -8.14 -43.73 -9.29
CA LEU A 113 -8.69 -42.50 -8.74
C LEU A 113 -7.57 -41.58 -8.19
N LEU A 114 -6.67 -42.18 -7.37
CA LEU A 114 -5.52 -41.41 -6.80
C LEU A 114 -4.64 -40.82 -7.88
N LYS A 115 -4.40 -41.54 -8.98
CA LYS A 115 -3.67 -41.02 -10.12
C LYS A 115 -4.37 -39.80 -10.76
N GLY A 116 -5.70 -39.82 -10.83
CA GLY A 116 -6.49 -38.65 -11.26
C GLY A 116 -6.34 -37.47 -10.32
N VAL A 117 -6.36 -37.72 -9.00
CA VAL A 117 -6.13 -36.65 -7.99
C VAL A 117 -4.72 -36.08 -8.06
N GLU A 118 -3.71 -36.95 -8.29
CA GLU A 118 -2.31 -36.55 -8.47
C GLU A 118 -2.16 -35.59 -9.67
N MET A 119 -2.77 -35.91 -10.81
CA MET A 119 -2.75 -35.03 -11.99
C MET A 119 -3.38 -33.64 -11.69
N VAL A 120 -4.44 -33.60 -10.90
CA VAL A 120 -5.06 -32.32 -10.49
C VAL A 120 -4.13 -31.56 -9.53
N TYR A 121 -3.53 -32.24 -8.57
CA TYR A 121 -2.58 -31.66 -7.62
C TYR A 121 -1.36 -31.07 -8.34
N GLU A 122 -0.72 -31.82 -9.26
CA GLU A 122 0.39 -31.34 -10.06
C GLU A 122 -0.02 -30.16 -10.96
N GLY A 123 -1.23 -30.20 -11.53
CA GLY A 123 -1.76 -29.10 -12.33
C GLY A 123 -1.88 -27.81 -11.50
N LEU A 124 -2.39 -27.90 -10.26
CA LEU A 124 -2.48 -26.75 -9.36
C LEU A 124 -1.10 -26.24 -8.95
N LEU A 125 -0.14 -27.12 -8.64
CA LEU A 125 1.24 -26.72 -8.33
C LEU A 125 1.89 -25.98 -9.51
N ASN A 126 1.67 -26.43 -10.74
CA ASN A 126 2.19 -25.77 -11.93
C ASN A 126 1.60 -24.36 -12.12
N VAL A 127 0.29 -24.19 -11.87
CA VAL A 127 -0.35 -22.86 -11.89
C VAL A 127 0.23 -21.96 -10.83
N LEU A 128 0.39 -22.44 -9.59
CA LEU A 128 1.02 -21.66 -8.51
C LEU A 128 2.45 -21.24 -8.86
N LYS A 129 3.22 -22.17 -9.42
CA LYS A 129 4.58 -21.89 -9.87
C LYS A 129 4.63 -20.84 -10.99
N SER A 130 3.68 -20.85 -11.94
CA SER A 130 3.60 -19.84 -13.00
C SER A 130 3.27 -18.45 -12.47
N GLU A 131 2.56 -18.35 -11.33
CA GLU A 131 2.31 -17.10 -10.60
C GLU A 131 3.50 -16.65 -9.74
N GLY A 132 4.57 -17.43 -9.69
CA GLY A 132 5.79 -17.13 -8.93
C GLY A 132 5.72 -17.58 -7.46
N VAL A 133 4.87 -18.57 -7.17
CA VAL A 133 4.85 -19.25 -5.86
C VAL A 133 5.93 -20.32 -5.84
N GLU A 134 6.70 -20.34 -4.77
CA GLU A 134 7.74 -21.31 -4.53
C GLU A 134 7.50 -22.03 -3.21
N LEU A 135 7.82 -23.33 -3.19
CA LEU A 135 7.82 -24.13 -1.97
C LEU A 135 8.99 -23.72 -1.08
N ILE A 136 8.74 -23.61 0.21
CA ILE A 136 9.81 -23.42 1.20
C ILE A 136 10.45 -24.77 1.46
N GLU A 137 11.74 -24.87 1.19
CA GLU A 137 12.52 -26.09 1.41
C GLU A 137 12.64 -26.38 2.90
N THR A 138 12.34 -27.62 3.27
CA THR A 138 12.40 -28.10 4.66
C THR A 138 13.26 -29.35 4.79
N GLU A 139 13.52 -30.06 3.68
CA GLU A 139 14.35 -31.27 3.68
C GLU A 139 15.82 -30.95 3.88
N ASN A 140 16.43 -31.54 4.91
CA ASN A 140 17.84 -31.28 5.26
C ASN A 140 18.17 -29.79 5.51
N ALA A 141 17.15 -28.97 5.84
CA ALA A 141 17.31 -27.57 6.13
C ALA A 141 17.45 -27.32 7.63
N GLN A 142 18.12 -26.20 7.95
CA GLN A 142 18.14 -25.65 9.31
C GLN A 142 16.89 -24.79 9.52
N PHE A 143 16.41 -24.76 10.76
CA PHE A 143 15.27 -23.94 11.12
C PHE A 143 15.58 -22.45 10.97
N ASP A 144 14.76 -21.75 10.20
CA ASP A 144 14.78 -20.29 10.05
C ASP A 144 13.41 -19.72 10.43
N PRO A 145 13.32 -18.88 11.49
CA PRO A 145 12.06 -18.28 11.94
C PRO A 145 11.32 -17.44 10.87
N ASN A 146 12.03 -16.99 9.83
CA ASN A 146 11.42 -16.22 8.75
C ASN A 146 10.58 -17.10 7.80
N TYR A 147 10.92 -18.37 7.68
CA TYR A 147 10.33 -19.33 6.74
C TYR A 147 9.60 -20.48 7.40
N HIS A 148 9.96 -20.82 8.65
CA HIS A 148 9.50 -21.99 9.33
C HIS A 148 8.79 -21.66 10.64
N HIS A 149 7.77 -22.43 10.97
CA HIS A 149 7.08 -22.38 12.26
C HIS A 149 7.26 -23.72 12.97
N ALA A 150 8.06 -23.72 14.03
CA ALA A 150 8.27 -24.92 14.86
C ALA A 150 7.02 -25.21 15.70
N VAL A 151 6.35 -26.32 15.43
CA VAL A 151 5.15 -26.76 16.16
C VAL A 151 5.47 -27.89 17.15
N MET A 152 6.58 -28.60 16.95
CA MET A 152 7.03 -29.68 17.80
C MET A 152 8.57 -29.69 17.85
N GLN A 153 9.09 -30.12 18.98
CA GLN A 153 10.51 -30.43 19.18
C GLN A 153 10.67 -31.90 19.51
N ASP A 154 11.75 -32.50 19.02
CA ASP A 154 12.12 -33.88 19.30
C ASP A 154 13.66 -33.97 19.35
N GLU A 155 14.19 -35.05 19.89
CA GLU A 155 15.63 -35.31 19.98
C GLU A 155 16.00 -36.43 19.01
N ASP A 156 16.80 -36.13 18.00
CA ASP A 156 17.46 -37.11 17.14
C ASP A 156 18.98 -36.92 17.23
N SER A 157 19.64 -37.87 17.89
CA SER A 157 21.09 -37.83 18.08
C SER A 157 21.90 -37.90 16.77
N LYS A 158 21.27 -38.17 15.65
CA LYS A 158 21.90 -38.24 14.32
C LYS A 158 21.89 -36.91 13.57
N LYS A 159 21.09 -35.95 14.04
CA LYS A 159 20.95 -34.63 13.40
C LYS A 159 21.46 -33.52 14.31
N GLU A 160 21.89 -32.43 13.73
CA GLU A 160 22.33 -31.25 14.47
C GLU A 160 21.16 -30.56 15.16
N SER A 161 21.42 -29.89 16.27
CA SER A 161 20.40 -29.05 16.94
C SER A 161 19.89 -27.99 15.99
N GLY A 162 18.58 -27.77 15.97
CA GLY A 162 17.92 -26.86 15.05
C GLY A 162 17.68 -27.41 13.65
N ALA A 163 18.08 -28.65 13.34
CA ALA A 163 17.73 -29.26 12.05
C ALA A 163 16.23 -29.61 11.98
N ILE A 164 15.66 -29.47 10.81
CA ILE A 164 14.27 -29.87 10.56
C ILE A 164 14.23 -31.41 10.48
N LEU A 165 13.41 -32.02 11.34
CA LEU A 165 13.22 -33.46 11.40
C LEU A 165 12.08 -33.93 10.49
N ASP A 166 10.97 -33.16 10.47
CA ASP A 166 9.77 -33.51 9.71
C ASP A 166 8.96 -32.25 9.36
N THR A 167 8.10 -32.37 8.36
CA THR A 167 7.26 -31.28 7.87
C THR A 167 5.80 -31.69 7.94
N PHE A 168 5.04 -31.08 8.86
CA PHE A 168 3.61 -31.33 9.00
C PHE A 168 2.77 -30.61 7.96
N GLN A 169 3.24 -29.42 7.51
CA GLN A 169 2.55 -28.63 6.53
C GLN A 169 3.56 -27.84 5.70
N LYS A 170 3.47 -27.95 4.38
CA LYS A 170 4.35 -27.29 3.44
C LYS A 170 4.18 -25.78 3.50
N GLY A 171 5.28 -25.04 3.51
CA GLY A 171 5.31 -23.60 3.43
C GLY A 171 5.41 -23.10 2.00
N TYR A 172 4.89 -21.91 1.75
CA TYR A 172 4.93 -21.30 0.42
C TYR A 172 5.30 -19.81 0.51
N LYS A 173 6.11 -19.36 -0.44
CA LYS A 173 6.43 -17.94 -0.64
C LYS A 173 5.99 -17.50 -2.04
N LEU A 174 5.57 -16.25 -2.17
CA LEU A 174 5.29 -15.61 -3.45
C LEU A 174 6.41 -14.60 -3.70
N LYS A 175 7.30 -14.95 -4.61
CA LYS A 175 8.54 -14.21 -4.87
C LYS A 175 9.36 -14.07 -3.57
N ASP A 176 9.49 -12.86 -3.03
CA ASP A 176 10.24 -12.54 -1.80
C ASP A 176 9.39 -12.52 -0.53
N ARG A 177 8.05 -12.69 -0.63
CA ARG A 177 7.15 -12.65 0.51
C ARG A 177 6.68 -14.05 0.91
N VAL A 178 6.90 -14.42 2.16
CA VAL A 178 6.30 -15.64 2.73
C VAL A 178 4.78 -15.46 2.85
N ILE A 179 4.02 -16.36 2.19
CA ILE A 179 2.55 -16.42 2.27
C ILE A 179 2.14 -17.25 3.48
N ARG A 180 2.79 -18.40 3.63
CA ARG A 180 2.56 -19.34 4.72
C ARG A 180 3.87 -20.01 5.10
N PRO A 181 4.34 -19.88 6.35
CA PRO A 181 5.52 -20.60 6.81
C PRO A 181 5.27 -22.10 6.81
N ALA A 182 6.32 -22.89 6.65
CA ALA A 182 6.24 -24.34 6.80
C ALA A 182 6.10 -24.70 8.28
N MET A 183 5.15 -25.57 8.61
CA MET A 183 5.02 -26.12 9.97
C MET A 183 5.91 -27.34 10.10
N VAL A 184 6.90 -27.24 10.97
CA VAL A 184 7.99 -28.21 11.06
C VAL A 184 8.20 -28.73 12.47
N LYS A 185 8.79 -29.94 12.56
CA LYS A 185 9.37 -30.53 13.76
C LYS A 185 10.86 -30.26 13.72
N VAL A 186 11.39 -29.73 14.79
CA VAL A 186 12.82 -29.36 14.89
C VAL A 186 13.55 -30.21 15.89
N ASN A 187 14.84 -30.44 15.68
CA ASN A 187 15.71 -31.11 16.63
C ASN A 187 16.11 -30.16 17.75
N SER A 188 15.98 -30.56 18.98
CA SER A 188 16.32 -29.75 20.17
C SER A 188 17.83 -29.67 20.42
#